data_1efea41a43af12a367be8c95c2eaa865
#
_entry.id   1efea41a43af12a367be8c95c2eaa865
#
_cell.length_a   1.000
_cell.length_b   1.000
_cell.length_c   1.000
_cell.angle_alpha   90.00
_cell.angle_beta   90.00
_cell.angle_gamma   90.00
#
_symmetry.space_group_name_H-M   'P 1'
#
loop_
_entity.id
_entity.type
_entity.pdbx_description
1 polymer ?
#
loop_
_entity_poly.entity_id
_entity_poly.type
_entity_poly.pdbx_seq_one_letter_code
_entity_poly.pdbx_strand_id
1 'polypeptide(L)'
;QTGKCFACNGKGYFMTSQADRAKAKMSRLKVKAQKVDNNWNLFAEDTPLLAAYLLEVMSWNDFAQSLVEGIKKYGSPTERQLVALERMHAKHLAKKAEGNKPKTAIDLGRVSEIFASARENHLKRPKLRVGELVLSWGKNDAIYVKGGAAYHDPYYGKVVDGLWHPARDASPEVTEALVALASNPLSEAVAYGRRTGNCACCGRELTVKESIDRGIGPICFEKWGF
;
A
#
# COMPACT_ATOMS: atom_id res chain seq x y z
N GLN A 1 16.47 -52.63 36.00
CA GLN A 1 15.35 -52.98 35.09
C GLN A 1 15.86 -52.69 33.66
N THR A 2 16.27 -53.76 32.97
CA THR A 2 16.61 -53.68 31.53
C THR A 2 15.31 -53.54 30.75
N GLY A 3 14.98 -52.29 30.36
CA GLY A 3 13.83 -52.00 29.52
C GLY A 3 13.93 -52.76 28.18
N LYS A 4 12.83 -53.36 27.74
CA LYS A 4 12.79 -54.02 26.41
C LYS A 4 13.08 -53.00 25.31
N CYS A 5 14.00 -53.32 24.41
CA CYS A 5 14.28 -52.46 23.26
C CYS A 5 13.02 -52.32 22.37
N PHE A 6 12.52 -51.08 22.16
CA PHE A 6 11.34 -50.82 21.35
C PHE A 6 11.49 -51.26 19.86
N ALA A 7 12.70 -51.32 19.34
CA ALA A 7 12.96 -51.71 17.96
C ALA A 7 12.86 -53.23 17.71
N CYS A 8 13.27 -54.05 18.68
CA CYS A 8 13.24 -55.51 18.55
C CYS A 8 12.33 -56.21 19.58
N ASN A 9 11.65 -55.44 20.46
CA ASN A 9 10.81 -55.92 21.56
C ASN A 9 11.51 -56.98 22.45
N GLY A 10 12.80 -56.80 22.71
CA GLY A 10 13.62 -57.67 23.53
C GLY A 10 14.17 -58.93 22.80
N LYS A 11 13.94 -59.09 21.51
CA LYS A 11 14.37 -60.30 20.74
C LYS A 11 15.83 -60.24 20.26
N GLY A 12 16.51 -59.08 20.35
CA GLY A 12 17.88 -58.87 19.92
C GLY A 12 18.10 -58.81 18.41
N TYR A 13 17.04 -59.02 17.59
CA TYR A 13 17.06 -58.92 16.13
C TYR A 13 15.74 -58.36 15.57
N PHE A 14 15.81 -57.81 14.40
CA PHE A 14 14.61 -57.31 13.73
C PHE A 14 13.86 -58.44 13.02
N MET A 15 12.53 -58.54 13.27
CA MET A 15 11.65 -59.54 12.64
C MET A 15 11.39 -59.26 11.15
N THR A 16 11.68 -58.06 10.69
CA THR A 16 11.46 -57.63 9.31
C THR A 16 12.76 -57.24 8.64
N SER A 17 12.88 -57.56 7.36
CA SER A 17 14.07 -57.18 6.56
C SER A 17 14.18 -55.62 6.45
N GLN A 18 15.40 -55.16 6.14
CA GLN A 18 15.61 -53.74 5.91
C GLN A 18 14.76 -53.23 4.74
N ALA A 19 14.57 -54.04 3.70
CA ALA A 19 13.71 -53.71 2.55
C ALA A 19 12.24 -53.58 2.96
N ASP A 20 11.72 -54.46 3.82
CA ASP A 20 10.30 -54.35 4.26
C ASP A 20 10.08 -53.13 5.16
N ARG A 21 11.04 -52.78 6.00
CA ARG A 21 10.99 -51.58 6.80
C ARG A 21 11.02 -50.34 5.94
N ALA A 22 11.80 -50.30 4.87
CA ALA A 22 11.85 -49.21 3.91
C ALA A 22 10.51 -49.09 3.15
N LYS A 23 9.92 -50.22 2.67
CA LYS A 23 8.59 -50.24 2.04
C LYS A 23 7.53 -49.73 2.98
N ALA A 24 7.49 -50.18 4.24
CA ALA A 24 6.54 -49.72 5.24
C ALA A 24 6.67 -48.21 5.55
N LYS A 25 7.91 -47.70 5.61
CA LYS A 25 8.18 -46.27 5.76
C LYS A 25 7.64 -45.47 4.59
N MET A 26 7.89 -45.91 3.35
CA MET A 26 7.40 -45.24 2.14
C MET A 26 5.87 -45.28 2.06
N SER A 27 5.24 -46.42 2.41
CA SER A 27 3.76 -46.50 2.48
C SER A 27 3.17 -45.50 3.49
N ARG A 28 3.76 -45.42 4.69
CA ARG A 28 3.31 -44.43 5.71
C ARG A 28 3.47 -42.98 5.23
N LEU A 29 4.56 -42.67 4.52
CA LEU A 29 4.78 -41.35 3.95
C LEU A 29 3.76 -41.02 2.88
N LYS A 30 3.39 -41.96 1.98
CA LYS A 30 2.36 -41.80 0.97
C LYS A 30 0.98 -41.53 1.61
N VAL A 31 0.59 -42.32 2.61
CA VAL A 31 -0.68 -42.13 3.36
C VAL A 31 -0.70 -40.76 4.03
N LYS A 32 0.42 -40.34 4.63
CA LYS A 32 0.52 -39.02 5.27
C LYS A 32 0.40 -37.88 4.24
N ALA A 33 1.06 -37.99 3.09
CA ALA A 33 0.99 -37.02 2.01
C ALA A 33 -0.46 -36.90 1.49
N GLN A 34 -1.08 -38.06 1.19
CA GLN A 34 -2.47 -38.09 0.74
C GLN A 34 -3.46 -37.47 1.74
N LYS A 35 -3.23 -37.68 3.04
CA LYS A 35 -4.04 -37.03 4.09
C LYS A 35 -3.88 -35.50 4.07
N VAL A 36 -2.68 -35.00 3.85
CA VAL A 36 -2.39 -33.55 3.76
C VAL A 36 -3.11 -32.95 2.56
N ASP A 37 -3.07 -33.60 1.40
CA ASP A 37 -3.75 -33.14 0.19
C ASP A 37 -5.27 -33.18 0.37
N ASN A 38 -5.81 -34.25 0.94
CA ASN A 38 -7.25 -34.35 1.22
C ASN A 38 -7.75 -33.27 2.17
N ASN A 39 -6.99 -32.98 3.24
CA ASN A 39 -7.36 -31.92 4.18
C ASN A 39 -7.48 -30.56 3.49
N TRP A 40 -6.50 -30.23 2.65
CA TRP A 40 -6.54 -28.97 1.90
C TRP A 40 -7.69 -28.94 0.89
N ASN A 41 -7.93 -30.03 0.17
CA ASN A 41 -9.00 -30.09 -0.82
C ASN A 41 -10.39 -29.93 -0.18
N LEU A 42 -10.63 -30.58 0.95
CA LEU A 42 -11.88 -30.42 1.72
C LEU A 42 -12.10 -28.97 2.15
N PHE A 43 -11.05 -28.31 2.68
CA PHE A 43 -11.15 -26.89 3.05
C PHE A 43 -11.41 -26.00 1.83
N ALA A 44 -10.77 -26.30 0.70
CA ALA A 44 -10.94 -25.54 -0.53
C ALA A 44 -12.33 -25.74 -1.17
N GLU A 45 -12.94 -26.91 -1.02
CA GLU A 45 -14.32 -27.20 -1.44
C GLU A 45 -15.33 -26.46 -0.57
N ASP A 46 -15.13 -26.48 0.76
CA ASP A 46 -16.04 -25.81 1.71
C ASP A 46 -15.94 -24.27 1.65
N THR A 47 -14.72 -23.73 1.42
CA THR A 47 -14.45 -22.30 1.45
C THR A 47 -13.56 -21.83 0.29
N PRO A 48 -14.05 -21.94 -0.97
CA PRO A 48 -13.22 -21.72 -2.15
C PRO A 48 -12.62 -20.31 -2.25
N LEU A 49 -13.35 -19.29 -1.83
CA LEU A 49 -12.89 -17.90 -1.85
C LEU A 49 -11.76 -17.64 -0.84
N LEU A 50 -11.87 -18.24 0.35
CA LEU A 50 -10.83 -18.10 1.38
C LEU A 50 -9.59 -18.92 1.02
N ALA A 51 -9.76 -20.10 0.42
CA ALA A 51 -8.67 -20.92 -0.08
C ALA A 51 -7.88 -20.20 -1.20
N ALA A 52 -8.58 -19.62 -2.17
CA ALA A 52 -7.96 -18.83 -3.24
C ALA A 52 -7.20 -17.62 -2.68
N TYR A 53 -7.81 -16.90 -1.74
CA TYR A 53 -7.17 -15.78 -1.06
C TYR A 53 -5.91 -16.20 -0.30
N LEU A 54 -5.95 -17.30 0.44
CA LEU A 54 -4.76 -17.81 1.15
C LEU A 54 -3.62 -18.12 0.19
N LEU A 55 -3.88 -18.76 -0.95
CA LEU A 55 -2.86 -19.06 -1.95
C LEU A 55 -2.26 -17.78 -2.59
N GLU A 56 -3.07 -16.73 -2.76
CA GLU A 56 -2.61 -15.44 -3.29
C GLU A 56 -1.64 -14.74 -2.33
N VAL A 57 -1.92 -14.79 -1.01
CA VAL A 57 -1.19 -13.98 -0.02
C VAL A 57 -0.11 -14.73 0.75
N MET A 58 -0.08 -16.07 0.73
CA MET A 58 0.83 -16.89 1.55
C MET A 58 2.32 -16.66 1.25
N SER A 59 2.66 -16.16 0.06
CA SER A 59 4.05 -15.92 -0.33
C SER A 59 4.71 -14.74 0.40
N TRP A 60 3.90 -13.82 0.95
CA TRP A 60 4.38 -12.61 1.62
C TRP A 60 3.72 -12.37 2.99
N ASN A 61 2.85 -13.28 3.45
CA ASN A 61 2.12 -13.17 4.71
C ASN A 61 2.32 -14.41 5.56
N ASP A 62 3.13 -14.32 6.61
CA ASP A 62 3.49 -15.42 7.51
C ASP A 62 2.27 -16.05 8.20
N PHE A 63 1.26 -15.25 8.54
CA PHE A 63 0.02 -15.77 9.15
C PHE A 63 -0.76 -16.64 8.15
N ALA A 64 -0.88 -16.20 6.89
CA ALA A 64 -1.54 -16.97 5.85
C ALA A 64 -0.78 -18.28 5.56
N GLN A 65 0.56 -18.23 5.51
CA GLN A 65 1.40 -19.41 5.36
C GLN A 65 1.16 -20.39 6.51
N SER A 66 1.21 -19.93 7.75
CA SER A 66 0.96 -20.75 8.94
C SER A 66 -0.44 -21.37 8.94
N LEU A 67 -1.47 -20.64 8.45
CA LEU A 67 -2.82 -21.17 8.29
C LEU A 67 -2.87 -22.30 7.26
N VAL A 68 -2.27 -22.13 6.10
CA VAL A 68 -2.21 -23.18 5.05
C VAL A 68 -1.54 -24.43 5.59
N GLU A 69 -0.41 -24.29 6.28
CA GLU A 69 0.29 -25.42 6.90
C GLU A 69 -0.57 -26.08 7.99
N GLY A 70 -1.26 -25.30 8.81
CA GLY A 70 -2.18 -25.79 9.84
C GLY A 70 -3.35 -26.57 9.25
N ILE A 71 -4.02 -26.04 8.23
CA ILE A 71 -5.14 -26.68 7.52
C ILE A 71 -4.67 -28.01 6.89
N LYS A 72 -3.54 -28.01 6.19
CA LYS A 72 -2.95 -29.23 5.62
C LYS A 72 -2.69 -30.29 6.68
N LYS A 73 -2.26 -29.90 7.86
CA LYS A 73 -1.90 -30.84 8.94
C LYS A 73 -3.10 -31.32 9.74
N TYR A 74 -4.05 -30.45 10.06
CA TYR A 74 -5.15 -30.71 11.00
C TYR A 74 -6.54 -30.82 10.33
N GLY A 75 -6.71 -30.36 9.10
CA GLY A 75 -7.94 -30.42 8.30
C GLY A 75 -8.76 -29.14 8.32
N SER A 76 -8.71 -28.34 9.38
CA SER A 76 -9.48 -27.10 9.49
C SER A 76 -8.75 -26.07 10.36
N PRO A 77 -8.97 -24.77 10.12
CA PRO A 77 -8.55 -23.72 11.03
C PRO A 77 -9.42 -23.74 12.31
N THR A 78 -8.93 -23.18 13.39
CA THR A 78 -9.73 -22.90 14.56
C THR A 78 -10.74 -21.79 14.27
N GLU A 79 -11.85 -21.72 15.03
CA GLU A 79 -12.86 -20.67 14.87
C GLU A 79 -12.26 -19.25 14.91
N ARG A 80 -11.33 -18.98 15.84
CA ARG A 80 -10.63 -17.69 15.92
C ARG A 80 -9.78 -17.40 14.66
N GLN A 81 -9.15 -18.42 14.10
CA GLN A 81 -8.36 -18.30 12.89
C GLN A 81 -9.26 -18.06 11.66
N LEU A 82 -10.42 -18.70 11.61
CA LEU A 82 -11.39 -18.52 10.52
C LEU A 82 -11.94 -17.09 10.53
N VAL A 83 -12.37 -16.56 11.69
CA VAL A 83 -12.82 -15.18 11.83
C VAL A 83 -11.72 -14.17 11.43
N ALA A 84 -10.47 -14.43 11.82
CA ALA A 84 -9.36 -13.58 11.44
C ALA A 84 -9.11 -13.61 9.91
N LEU A 85 -9.18 -14.79 9.30
CA LEU A 85 -9.04 -14.98 7.85
C LEU A 85 -10.14 -14.26 7.07
N GLU A 86 -11.41 -14.41 7.47
CA GLU A 86 -12.56 -13.71 6.86
C GLU A 86 -12.39 -12.19 6.93
N ARG A 87 -11.96 -11.67 8.08
CA ARG A 87 -11.68 -10.24 8.25
C ARG A 87 -10.55 -9.74 7.35
N MET A 88 -9.49 -10.54 7.18
CA MET A 88 -8.39 -10.21 6.28
C MET A 88 -8.85 -10.22 4.82
N HIS A 89 -9.62 -11.23 4.42
CA HIS A 89 -10.18 -11.35 3.07
C HIS A 89 -11.12 -10.18 2.76
N ALA A 90 -12.03 -9.83 3.67
CA ALA A 90 -12.93 -8.68 3.51
C ALA A 90 -12.15 -7.37 3.32
N LYS A 91 -11.09 -7.13 4.10
CA LYS A 91 -10.20 -5.97 3.92
C LYS A 91 -9.47 -5.98 2.57
N HIS A 92 -9.02 -7.14 2.13
CA HIS A 92 -8.37 -7.30 0.83
C HIS A 92 -9.33 -6.96 -0.31
N LEU A 93 -10.56 -7.48 -0.28
CA LEU A 93 -11.60 -7.17 -1.26
C LEU A 93 -11.97 -5.68 -1.27
N ALA A 94 -12.12 -5.05 -0.09
CA ALA A 94 -12.40 -3.63 0.02
C ALA A 94 -11.27 -2.80 -0.62
N LYS A 95 -10.00 -3.13 -0.33
CA LYS A 95 -8.84 -2.47 -0.93
C LYS A 95 -8.77 -2.67 -2.45
N LYS A 96 -9.09 -3.85 -2.94
CA LYS A 96 -9.15 -4.16 -4.38
C LYS A 96 -10.27 -3.39 -5.08
N ALA A 97 -11.42 -3.25 -4.44
CA ALA A 97 -12.53 -2.44 -4.93
C ALA A 97 -12.19 -0.93 -4.96
N GLU A 98 -11.49 -0.41 -3.95
CA GLU A 98 -11.00 0.97 -3.95
C GLU A 98 -9.98 1.22 -5.06
N GLY A 99 -9.07 0.27 -5.32
CA GLY A 99 -8.10 0.35 -6.42
C GLY A 99 -8.72 0.32 -7.81
N ASN A 100 -9.93 -0.22 -7.96
CA ASN A 100 -10.69 -0.28 -9.21
C ASN A 100 -11.64 0.92 -9.43
N LYS A 101 -11.70 1.89 -8.51
CA LYS A 101 -12.45 3.12 -8.77
C LYS A 101 -11.83 3.85 -9.97
N PRO A 102 -12.66 4.42 -10.87
CA PRO A 102 -12.14 5.18 -11.99
C PRO A 102 -11.27 6.33 -11.47
N LYS A 103 -10.01 6.33 -11.88
CA LYS A 103 -9.07 7.40 -11.51
C LYS A 103 -9.38 8.60 -12.38
N THR A 104 -9.54 9.75 -11.77
CA THR A 104 -9.71 10.99 -12.51
C THR A 104 -8.38 11.37 -13.16
N ALA A 105 -8.39 11.59 -14.47
CA ALA A 105 -7.25 12.16 -15.16
C ALA A 105 -7.12 13.63 -14.78
N ILE A 106 -5.97 14.02 -14.21
CA ILE A 106 -5.66 15.41 -13.86
C ILE A 106 -4.25 15.69 -14.36
N ASP A 107 -4.17 16.45 -15.43
CA ASP A 107 -2.87 16.84 -16.01
C ASP A 107 -2.24 17.98 -15.20
N LEU A 108 -1.25 17.64 -14.40
CA LEU A 108 -0.41 18.60 -13.68
C LEU A 108 0.94 18.86 -14.37
N GLY A 109 1.03 18.69 -15.68
CA GLY A 109 2.27 18.90 -16.44
C GLY A 109 2.90 20.26 -16.19
N ARG A 110 2.12 21.35 -16.23
CA ARG A 110 2.60 22.71 -15.90
C ARG A 110 3.08 22.84 -14.46
N VAL A 111 2.43 22.17 -13.51
CA VAL A 111 2.87 22.15 -12.09
C VAL A 111 4.20 21.39 -11.99
N SER A 112 4.35 20.29 -12.71
CA SER A 112 5.61 19.52 -12.78
C SER A 112 6.76 20.36 -13.34
N GLU A 113 6.52 21.12 -14.40
CA GLU A 113 7.51 22.05 -15.00
C GLU A 113 7.96 23.12 -13.99
N ILE A 114 7.03 23.73 -13.27
CA ILE A 114 7.30 24.71 -12.22
C ILE A 114 8.13 24.06 -11.08
N PHE A 115 7.82 22.85 -10.68
CA PHE A 115 8.63 22.12 -9.70
C PHE A 115 10.01 21.75 -10.23
N ALA A 116 10.15 21.39 -11.52
CA ALA A 116 11.43 21.12 -12.15
C ALA A 116 12.33 22.36 -12.11
N SER A 117 11.81 23.51 -12.56
CA SER A 117 12.52 24.80 -12.50
C SER A 117 12.96 25.14 -11.06
N ALA A 118 12.08 24.95 -10.08
CA ALA A 118 12.41 25.18 -8.67
C ALA A 118 13.58 24.29 -8.19
N ARG A 119 13.66 23.04 -8.65
CA ARG A 119 14.76 22.12 -8.31
C ARG A 119 16.06 22.45 -9.02
N GLU A 120 16.01 22.82 -10.29
CA GLU A 120 17.17 23.31 -11.06
C GLU A 120 17.79 24.54 -10.38
N ASN A 121 16.94 25.40 -9.78
CA ASN A 121 17.36 26.54 -8.98
C ASN A 121 17.69 26.17 -7.51
N HIS A 122 18.07 24.90 -7.27
CA HIS A 122 18.59 24.37 -5.99
C HIS A 122 17.61 24.42 -4.80
N LEU A 123 16.32 24.48 -5.03
CA LEU A 123 15.32 24.34 -3.96
C LEU A 123 15.16 22.87 -3.55
N LYS A 124 15.63 22.52 -2.34
CA LYS A 124 15.68 21.11 -1.88
C LYS A 124 14.30 20.47 -1.68
N ARG A 125 13.29 21.21 -1.25
CA ARG A 125 11.95 20.72 -0.95
C ARG A 125 10.90 21.75 -1.36
N PRO A 126 10.72 21.99 -2.67
CA PRO A 126 9.74 22.96 -3.14
C PRO A 126 8.33 22.52 -2.76
N LYS A 127 7.52 23.48 -2.30
CA LYS A 127 6.11 23.31 -1.98
C LYS A 127 5.31 24.42 -2.62
N LEU A 128 4.20 24.09 -3.26
CA LEU A 128 3.26 25.05 -3.84
C LEU A 128 1.96 25.05 -3.03
N ARG A 129 1.53 26.21 -2.58
CA ARG A 129 0.31 26.40 -1.81
C ARG A 129 -0.76 27.01 -2.69
N VAL A 130 -1.90 26.37 -2.76
CA VAL A 130 -3.04 26.79 -3.59
C VAL A 130 -4.35 26.46 -2.86
N GLY A 131 -5.22 27.45 -2.69
CA GLY A 131 -6.41 27.23 -1.88
C GLY A 131 -6.07 26.76 -0.47
N GLU A 132 -6.59 25.62 -0.08
CA GLU A 132 -6.31 24.92 1.17
C GLU A 132 -5.30 23.77 0.96
N LEU A 133 -4.73 23.64 -0.25
CA LEU A 133 -3.87 22.55 -0.61
C LEU A 133 -2.40 22.95 -0.59
N VAL A 134 -1.56 22.00 -0.25
CA VAL A 134 -0.10 22.10 -0.38
C VAL A 134 0.38 20.94 -1.23
N LEU A 135 0.96 21.29 -2.37
CA LEU A 135 1.57 20.34 -3.26
C LEU A 135 3.06 20.23 -2.99
N SER A 136 3.61 19.03 -3.14
CA SER A 136 5.05 18.80 -3.04
C SER A 136 5.47 17.71 -4.02
N TRP A 137 6.67 17.86 -4.60
CA TRP A 137 7.21 16.87 -5.51
C TRP A 137 7.88 15.72 -4.73
N GLY A 138 7.51 14.49 -5.05
CA GLY A 138 8.02 13.27 -4.47
C GLY A 138 9.01 12.53 -5.37
N LYS A 139 9.15 11.24 -5.10
CA LYS A 139 9.91 10.31 -5.96
C LYS A 139 9.05 9.91 -7.16
N ASN A 140 9.70 9.56 -8.27
CA ASN A 140 9.06 9.12 -9.53
C ASN A 140 8.01 10.11 -10.04
N ASP A 141 8.36 11.41 -10.02
CA ASP A 141 7.54 12.53 -10.50
C ASP A 141 6.12 12.61 -9.92
N ALA A 142 5.90 11.93 -8.79
CA ALA A 142 4.65 12.00 -8.08
C ALA A 142 4.46 13.37 -7.41
N ILE A 143 3.31 13.99 -7.61
CA ILE A 143 2.90 15.20 -6.90
C ILE A 143 2.00 14.80 -5.73
N TYR A 144 2.48 14.99 -4.51
CA TYR A 144 1.73 14.73 -3.28
C TYR A 144 0.87 15.93 -2.92
N VAL A 145 -0.36 15.67 -2.48
CA VAL A 145 -1.38 16.67 -2.12
C VAL A 145 -1.73 16.51 -0.64
N LYS A 146 -1.60 17.59 0.12
CA LYS A 146 -1.90 17.66 1.55
C LYS A 146 -2.77 18.88 1.86
N GLY A 147 -3.47 18.87 3.02
CA GLY A 147 -4.22 20.01 3.55
C GLY A 147 -3.38 21.05 4.26
N GLY A 148 -2.05 20.89 4.28
CA GLY A 148 -1.14 21.83 4.91
C GLY A 148 0.32 21.44 4.74
N ALA A 149 1.23 22.27 5.27
CA ALA A 149 2.67 22.12 5.13
C ALA A 149 3.33 21.33 6.29
N ALA A 150 2.60 21.08 7.38
CA ALA A 150 3.09 20.35 8.54
C ALA A 150 3.07 18.83 8.32
N TYR A 151 3.81 18.11 9.18
CA TYR A 151 3.89 16.64 9.06
C TYR A 151 2.55 15.93 9.30
N HIS A 152 1.77 16.40 10.26
CA HIS A 152 0.49 15.83 10.68
C HIS A 152 -0.73 16.38 9.94
N ASP A 153 -0.52 17.31 8.99
CA ASP A 153 -1.63 17.76 8.14
C ASP A 153 -2.19 16.62 7.29
N PRO A 154 -3.49 16.61 7.01
CA PRO A 154 -4.17 15.54 6.31
C PRO A 154 -3.55 15.30 4.93
N TYR A 155 -3.34 14.03 4.60
CA TYR A 155 -2.86 13.60 3.30
C TYR A 155 -4.03 13.24 2.41
N TYR A 156 -4.22 14.00 1.35
CA TYR A 156 -5.34 13.82 0.42
C TYR A 156 -5.05 12.88 -0.75
N GLY A 157 -3.78 12.66 -1.09
CA GLY A 157 -3.44 11.75 -2.18
C GLY A 157 -2.24 12.21 -2.99
N LYS A 158 -2.11 11.64 -4.19
CA LYS A 158 -1.04 11.98 -5.13
C LYS A 158 -1.51 11.90 -6.58
N VAL A 159 -0.91 12.70 -7.44
CA VAL A 159 -1.01 12.55 -8.90
C VAL A 159 0.26 11.86 -9.39
N VAL A 160 0.10 10.81 -10.18
CA VAL A 160 1.18 10.05 -10.82
C VAL A 160 0.76 9.76 -12.24
N ASP A 161 1.62 10.03 -13.20
CA ASP A 161 1.37 9.83 -14.63
C ASP A 161 0.03 10.44 -15.10
N GLY A 162 -0.29 11.64 -14.60
CA GLY A 162 -1.54 12.34 -14.94
C GLY A 162 -2.79 11.72 -14.32
N LEU A 163 -2.67 10.76 -13.42
CA LEU A 163 -3.79 10.10 -12.75
C LEU A 163 -3.86 10.49 -11.27
N TRP A 164 -5.03 10.97 -10.84
CA TRP A 164 -5.31 11.27 -9.44
C TRP A 164 -5.57 9.99 -8.63
N HIS A 165 -4.81 9.81 -7.57
CA HIS A 165 -4.94 8.73 -6.61
C HIS A 165 -5.37 9.32 -5.26
N PRO A 166 -6.67 9.47 -5.02
CA PRO A 166 -7.17 10.01 -3.76
C PRO A 166 -6.82 9.08 -2.60
N ALA A 167 -6.43 9.67 -1.46
CA ALA A 167 -6.35 8.98 -0.19
C ALA A 167 -7.75 8.91 0.46
N ARG A 168 -7.84 8.21 1.60
CA ARG A 168 -9.10 8.03 2.32
C ARG A 168 -9.76 9.34 2.72
N ASP A 169 -8.95 10.33 3.10
CA ASP A 169 -9.41 11.62 3.62
C ASP A 169 -9.64 12.67 2.51
N ALA A 170 -9.51 12.28 1.23
CA ALA A 170 -9.76 13.17 0.11
C ALA A 170 -11.25 13.32 -0.13
N SER A 171 -11.75 14.55 -0.01
CA SER A 171 -13.12 14.91 -0.37
C SER A 171 -13.23 15.28 -1.86
N PRO A 172 -14.45 15.33 -2.44
CA PRO A 172 -14.66 15.74 -3.82
C PRO A 172 -14.10 17.15 -4.13
N GLU A 173 -14.19 18.07 -3.17
CA GLU A 173 -13.72 19.46 -3.31
C GLU A 173 -12.19 19.53 -3.55
N VAL A 174 -11.43 18.57 -2.98
CA VAL A 174 -9.99 18.43 -3.26
C VAL A 174 -9.74 18.11 -4.72
N THR A 175 -10.56 17.25 -5.30
CA THR A 175 -10.46 16.89 -6.73
C THR A 175 -10.80 18.08 -7.63
N GLU A 176 -11.84 18.84 -7.31
CA GLU A 176 -12.23 20.06 -8.03
C GLU A 176 -11.13 21.12 -7.95
N ALA A 177 -10.56 21.36 -6.76
CA ALA A 177 -9.44 22.27 -6.58
C ALA A 177 -8.20 21.85 -7.38
N LEU A 178 -7.92 20.55 -7.52
CA LEU A 178 -6.83 20.05 -8.35
C LEU A 178 -7.10 20.25 -9.85
N VAL A 179 -8.34 20.11 -10.30
CA VAL A 179 -8.73 20.39 -11.69
C VAL A 179 -8.57 21.88 -12.01
N ALA A 180 -9.02 22.76 -11.11
CA ALA A 180 -8.83 24.21 -11.25
C ALA A 180 -7.34 24.59 -11.34
N LEU A 181 -6.53 24.01 -10.43
CA LEU A 181 -5.08 24.18 -10.43
C LEU A 181 -4.41 23.69 -11.72
N ALA A 182 -4.83 22.56 -12.25
CA ALA A 182 -4.32 22.02 -13.50
C ALA A 182 -4.52 22.98 -14.67
N SER A 183 -5.62 23.70 -14.67
CA SER A 183 -5.95 24.66 -15.71
C SER A 183 -5.06 25.91 -15.68
N ASN A 184 -4.77 26.45 -14.50
CA ASN A 184 -3.92 27.64 -14.34
C ASN A 184 -3.19 27.70 -12.99
N PRO A 185 -2.02 27.04 -12.87
CA PRO A 185 -1.27 26.97 -11.61
C PRO A 185 -0.82 28.34 -11.06
N LEU A 186 -0.46 29.25 -11.96
CA LEU A 186 -0.02 30.59 -11.56
C LEU A 186 -1.16 31.40 -10.98
N SER A 187 -2.33 31.39 -11.60
CA SER A 187 -3.52 32.10 -11.11
C SER A 187 -3.90 31.63 -9.70
N GLU A 188 -3.89 30.32 -9.47
CA GLU A 188 -4.20 29.73 -8.18
C GLU A 188 -3.15 30.10 -7.09
N ALA A 189 -1.86 30.13 -7.46
CA ALA A 189 -0.80 30.58 -6.57
C ALA A 189 -0.94 32.08 -6.23
N VAL A 190 -1.27 32.93 -7.20
CA VAL A 190 -1.54 34.37 -6.98
C VAL A 190 -2.74 34.55 -6.08
N ALA A 191 -3.84 33.86 -6.35
CA ALA A 191 -5.05 33.91 -5.53
C ALA A 191 -4.78 33.53 -4.07
N TYR A 192 -4.00 32.46 -3.84
CA TYR A 192 -3.56 32.07 -2.50
C TYR A 192 -2.80 33.21 -1.79
N GLY A 193 -1.79 33.77 -2.44
CA GLY A 193 -0.96 34.80 -1.84
C GLY A 193 -1.74 36.09 -1.52
N ARG A 194 -2.64 36.52 -2.41
CA ARG A 194 -3.51 37.66 -2.19
C ARG A 194 -4.48 37.46 -1.02
N ARG A 195 -5.04 36.25 -0.91
CA ARG A 195 -5.99 35.90 0.15
C ARG A 195 -5.33 35.82 1.51
N THR A 196 -4.13 35.24 1.59
CA THR A 196 -3.47 34.91 2.84
C THR A 196 -2.40 35.92 3.29
N GLY A 197 -1.94 36.77 2.38
CA GLY A 197 -0.77 37.62 2.61
C GLY A 197 0.55 36.85 2.64
N ASN A 198 0.56 35.55 2.31
CA ASN A 198 1.74 34.71 2.36
C ASN A 198 2.15 34.22 0.99
N CYS A 199 3.46 34.10 0.75
CA CYS A 199 4.00 33.60 -0.50
C CYS A 199 3.55 32.16 -0.78
N ALA A 200 2.95 31.91 -1.94
CA ALA A 200 2.46 30.57 -2.33
C ALA A 200 3.57 29.53 -2.36
N CYS A 201 4.83 29.89 -2.61
CA CYS A 201 5.96 28.97 -2.67
C CYS A 201 6.58 28.68 -1.32
N CYS A 202 7.05 29.72 -0.59
CA CYS A 202 7.78 29.53 0.67
C CYS A 202 6.93 29.71 1.93
N GLY A 203 5.73 30.28 1.82
CA GLY A 203 4.82 30.54 2.94
C GLY A 203 5.21 31.71 3.83
N ARG A 204 6.25 32.47 3.47
CA ARG A 204 6.62 33.69 4.22
C ARG A 204 5.61 34.81 3.93
N GLU A 205 5.40 35.66 4.91
CA GLU A 205 4.58 36.86 4.77
C GLU A 205 5.09 37.77 3.66
N LEU A 206 4.20 38.35 2.89
CA LEU A 206 4.47 39.30 1.81
C LEU A 206 4.24 40.71 2.34
N THR A 207 5.28 41.51 2.42
CA THR A 207 5.26 42.86 2.98
C THR A 207 5.30 43.96 1.94
N VAL A 208 5.76 43.64 0.71
CA VAL A 208 5.88 44.57 -0.39
C VAL A 208 4.67 44.47 -1.30
N LYS A 209 4.08 45.61 -1.68
CA LYS A 209 2.83 45.68 -2.44
C LYS A 209 2.86 44.85 -3.72
N GLU A 210 3.93 44.94 -4.50
CA GLU A 210 4.10 44.18 -5.73
C GLU A 210 4.14 42.67 -5.49
N SER A 211 4.69 42.23 -4.35
CA SER A 211 4.71 40.83 -3.97
C SER A 211 3.33 40.35 -3.50
N ILE A 212 2.58 41.21 -2.82
CA ILE A 212 1.19 40.93 -2.39
C ILE A 212 0.31 40.81 -3.62
N ASP A 213 0.39 41.75 -4.56
CA ASP A 213 -0.36 41.75 -5.82
C ASP A 213 -0.04 40.53 -6.68
N ARG A 214 1.20 40.07 -6.63
CA ARG A 214 1.68 38.87 -7.33
C ARG A 214 1.41 37.56 -6.57
N GLY A 215 1.14 37.62 -5.25
CA GLY A 215 0.95 36.47 -4.38
C GLY A 215 2.21 35.62 -4.15
N ILE A 216 3.36 36.06 -4.69
CA ILE A 216 4.64 35.34 -4.69
C ILE A 216 5.77 36.35 -4.47
N GLY A 217 6.65 36.07 -3.52
CA GLY A 217 7.82 36.92 -3.26
C GLY A 217 8.82 36.90 -4.44
N PRO A 218 9.63 37.96 -4.62
CA PRO A 218 10.46 38.14 -5.81
C PRO A 218 11.48 37.02 -6.01
N ILE A 219 12.13 36.58 -4.94
CA ILE A 219 13.09 35.46 -5.00
C ILE A 219 12.41 34.14 -5.39
N CYS A 220 11.19 33.90 -4.90
CA CYS A 220 10.44 32.71 -5.27
C CYS A 220 9.96 32.79 -6.72
N PHE A 221 9.51 33.96 -7.16
CA PHE A 221 9.05 34.17 -8.52
C PHE A 221 10.14 33.83 -9.55
N GLU A 222 11.36 34.32 -9.33
CA GLU A 222 12.53 34.04 -10.15
C GLU A 222 12.92 32.55 -10.10
N LYS A 223 13.05 31.98 -8.88
CA LYS A 223 13.52 30.60 -8.71
C LYS A 223 12.53 29.52 -9.16
N TRP A 224 11.27 29.84 -9.30
CA TRP A 224 10.25 28.90 -9.77
C TRP A 224 9.93 29.06 -11.26
N GLY A 225 10.49 30.06 -11.93
CA GLY A 225 10.31 30.32 -13.35
C GLY A 225 8.89 30.77 -13.72
N PHE A 226 8.25 31.57 -12.85
CA PHE A 226 6.93 32.16 -13.10
C PHE A 226 7.01 33.40 -14.00
#